data_2e48de525520639a7f4881e1c4e5d470
#
_entry.id   2e48de525520639a7f4881e1c4e5d470
#
_cell.length_a   1.000
_cell.length_b   1.000
_cell.length_c   1.000
_cell.angle_alpha   90.00
_cell.angle_beta   90.00
_cell.angle_gamma   90.00
#
_symmetry.space_group_name_H-M   'P 1'
#
loop_
_entity.id
_entity.type
_entity.pdbx_description
1 polymer ?
#
loop_
_entity_poly.entity_id
_entity_poly.type
_entity_poly.pdbx_seq_one_letter_code
_entity_poly.pdbx_strand_id
1 'polypeptide(L)'
;MFSTTSKLIKKLAEKKIKICTVESCTGGLLFGNLSKVPGSSKVLVNGYITYSNQSKIDMVNVKEKTLDKYGSVSSEVAMEMAQGGLKFNNEVDVSISITGIAGPGGGTKFKPVGLVWIAIAQLKNNHVFSKKYLFDGSRNNIRKSAVTESIQLLIKLVN
;
A
#
# COMPACT_ATOMS: atom_id res chain seq x y z
N MET A 1 -4.69 -11.52 -13.02
CA MET A 1 -4.03 -10.31 -12.49
C MET A 1 -3.84 -9.22 -13.55
N PHE A 2 -3.17 -9.47 -14.67
CA PHE A 2 -2.92 -8.45 -15.71
C PHE A 2 -4.19 -7.75 -16.24
N SER A 3 -5.25 -8.51 -16.55
CA SER A 3 -6.52 -7.93 -17.02
C SER A 3 -7.18 -7.03 -15.96
N THR A 4 -7.09 -7.39 -14.68
CA THR A 4 -7.63 -6.62 -13.55
C THR A 4 -6.85 -5.33 -13.36
N THR A 5 -5.52 -5.40 -13.42
CA THR A 5 -4.64 -4.22 -13.32
C THR A 5 -4.87 -3.26 -14.51
N SER A 6 -5.04 -3.81 -15.72
CA SER A 6 -5.35 -2.98 -16.91
C SER A 6 -6.69 -2.24 -16.78
N LYS A 7 -7.72 -2.91 -16.24
CA LYS A 7 -9.01 -2.25 -15.93
C LYS A 7 -8.85 -1.12 -14.92
N LEU A 8 -8.05 -1.32 -13.86
CA LEU A 8 -7.77 -0.29 -12.87
C LEU A 8 -7.09 0.93 -13.50
N ILE A 9 -6.00 0.72 -14.23
CA ILE A 9 -5.25 1.82 -14.88
C ILE A 9 -6.16 2.61 -15.83
N LYS A 10 -6.97 1.92 -16.63
CA LYS A 10 -7.93 2.57 -17.52
C LYS A 10 -8.93 3.45 -16.74
N LYS A 11 -9.55 2.92 -15.69
CA LYS A 11 -10.52 3.66 -14.85
C LYS A 11 -9.89 4.87 -14.16
N LEU A 12 -8.68 4.71 -13.61
CA LEU A 12 -7.94 5.82 -13.02
C LEU A 12 -7.69 6.93 -14.04
N ALA A 13 -7.29 6.56 -15.25
CA ALA A 13 -7.02 7.53 -16.34
C ALA A 13 -8.32 8.24 -16.79
N GLU A 14 -9.42 7.51 -16.95
CA GLU A 14 -10.73 8.07 -17.30
C GLU A 14 -11.23 9.08 -16.25
N LYS A 15 -11.01 8.77 -14.98
CA LYS A 15 -11.39 9.64 -13.86
C LYS A 15 -10.36 10.70 -13.53
N LYS A 16 -9.21 10.71 -14.21
CA LYS A 16 -8.07 11.61 -13.95
C LYS A 16 -7.55 11.52 -12.52
N ILE A 17 -7.59 10.33 -11.94
CA ILE A 17 -7.11 10.06 -10.57
C ILE A 17 -5.66 9.61 -10.65
N LYS A 18 -4.79 10.32 -9.95
CA LYS A 18 -3.37 9.99 -9.80
C LYS A 18 -3.11 9.30 -8.47
N ILE A 19 -2.29 8.25 -8.50
CA ILE A 19 -2.00 7.44 -7.33
C ILE A 19 -0.51 7.32 -7.03
N CYS A 20 -0.19 7.09 -5.76
CA CYS A 20 1.12 6.60 -5.33
C CYS A 20 1.01 5.34 -4.49
N THR A 21 2.12 4.61 -4.36
CA THR A 21 2.22 3.42 -3.48
C THR A 21 3.22 3.66 -2.35
N VAL A 22 2.93 3.12 -1.17
CA VAL A 22 3.84 3.13 -0.01
C VAL A 22 4.00 1.70 0.47
N GLU A 23 5.12 1.07 0.15
CA GLU A 23 5.30 -0.36 0.30
C GLU A 23 6.37 -0.72 1.34
N SER A 24 6.04 -1.64 2.24
CA SER A 24 6.98 -2.26 3.16
C SER A 24 7.26 -3.71 2.75
N CYS A 25 6.50 -4.69 3.20
CA CYS A 25 6.76 -6.11 2.94
C CYS A 25 6.69 -6.51 1.46
N THR A 26 6.02 -5.77 0.62
CA THR A 26 5.93 -6.01 -0.83
C THR A 26 7.13 -5.47 -1.61
N GLY A 27 7.87 -4.50 -1.04
CA GLY A 27 9.16 -4.03 -1.56
C GLY A 27 9.12 -3.55 -3.02
N GLY A 28 8.10 -2.80 -3.43
CA GLY A 28 7.92 -2.26 -4.78
C GLY A 28 7.14 -3.18 -5.72
N LEU A 29 6.65 -4.33 -5.24
CA LEU A 29 5.96 -5.30 -6.09
C LEU A 29 4.61 -4.76 -6.59
N LEU A 30 3.89 -3.97 -5.79
CA LEU A 30 2.64 -3.32 -6.21
C LEU A 30 2.91 -2.30 -7.31
N PHE A 31 3.81 -1.36 -7.09
CA PHE A 31 4.20 -0.37 -8.09
C PHE A 31 4.68 -1.04 -9.39
N GLY A 32 5.54 -2.05 -9.28
CA GLY A 32 6.02 -2.83 -10.41
C GLY A 32 4.91 -3.55 -11.18
N ASN A 33 3.87 -4.05 -10.52
CA ASN A 33 2.71 -4.64 -11.21
C ASN A 33 1.84 -3.60 -11.91
N LEU A 34 1.65 -2.43 -11.32
CA LEU A 34 0.88 -1.34 -11.90
C LEU A 34 1.60 -0.74 -13.13
N SER A 35 2.92 -0.54 -13.01
CA SER A 35 3.75 0.06 -14.07
C SER A 35 3.93 -0.83 -15.32
N LYS A 36 3.67 -2.14 -15.24
CA LYS A 36 3.67 -3.04 -16.40
C LYS A 36 2.57 -2.73 -17.43
N VAL A 37 1.53 -2.01 -17.02
CA VAL A 37 0.40 -1.71 -17.91
C VAL A 37 0.72 -0.48 -18.75
N PRO A 38 0.63 -0.58 -20.10
CA PRO A 38 0.78 0.58 -20.96
C PRO A 38 -0.19 1.71 -20.57
N GLY A 39 0.31 2.94 -20.50
CA GLY A 39 -0.47 4.10 -20.06
C GLY A 39 -0.49 4.33 -18.55
N SER A 40 0.18 3.50 -17.75
CA SER A 40 0.30 3.67 -16.30
C SER A 40 0.94 5.01 -15.89
N SER A 41 1.85 5.56 -16.71
CA SER A 41 2.48 6.87 -16.47
C SER A 41 1.50 8.05 -16.39
N LYS A 42 0.27 7.88 -16.88
CA LYS A 42 -0.78 8.90 -16.77
C LYS A 42 -1.38 8.98 -15.36
N VAL A 43 -1.24 7.93 -14.59
CA VAL A 43 -1.91 7.75 -13.28
C VAL A 43 -0.96 7.43 -12.14
N LEU A 44 0.19 6.82 -12.40
CA LEU A 44 1.21 6.54 -11.39
C LEU A 44 2.15 7.75 -11.26
N VAL A 45 2.22 8.31 -10.06
CA VAL A 45 3.11 9.46 -9.78
C VAL A 45 4.44 8.96 -9.24
N ASN A 46 4.41 8.22 -8.13
CA ASN A 46 5.60 7.69 -7.47
C ASN A 46 5.29 6.49 -6.58
N GLY A 47 6.33 5.81 -6.12
CA GLY A 47 6.26 4.74 -5.14
C GLY A 47 7.35 4.90 -4.08
N TYR A 48 6.97 4.78 -2.82
CA TYR A 48 7.88 4.79 -1.69
C TYR A 48 8.09 3.36 -1.21
N ILE A 49 9.34 2.93 -1.06
CA ILE A 49 9.70 1.66 -0.42
C ILE A 49 10.18 1.98 1.00
N THR A 50 9.30 1.79 1.96
CA THR A 50 9.53 2.11 3.37
C THR A 50 9.73 0.81 4.17
N TYR A 51 10.83 0.13 3.90
CA TYR A 51 11.06 -1.24 4.39
C TYR A 51 11.41 -1.27 5.87
N SER A 52 12.28 -0.38 6.34
CA SER A 52 12.64 -0.22 7.75
C SER A 52 11.69 0.73 8.48
N ASN A 53 11.70 0.71 9.82
CA ASN A 53 10.97 1.70 10.62
C ASN A 53 11.51 3.10 10.36
N GLN A 54 12.84 3.26 10.25
CA GLN A 54 13.44 4.56 9.96
C GLN A 54 12.97 5.12 8.62
N SER A 55 12.92 4.29 7.57
CA SER A 55 12.42 4.75 6.27
C SER A 55 10.93 5.14 6.28
N LYS A 56 10.12 4.55 7.16
CA LYS A 56 8.72 4.98 7.37
C LYS A 56 8.64 6.38 7.97
N ILE A 57 9.55 6.69 8.90
CA ILE A 57 9.66 8.02 9.52
C ILE A 57 10.17 9.03 8.48
N ASP A 58 11.30 8.75 7.87
CA ASP A 58 12.01 9.70 7.02
C ASP A 58 11.29 10.01 5.70
N MET A 59 10.69 8.99 5.09
CA MET A 59 10.10 9.11 3.75
C MET A 59 8.62 9.47 3.73
N VAL A 60 7.86 9.06 4.76
CA VAL A 60 6.40 9.25 4.76
C VAL A 60 5.85 9.73 6.11
N ASN A 61 6.72 10.25 6.99
CA ASN A 61 6.36 10.88 8.26
C ASN A 61 5.50 10.00 9.20
N VAL A 62 5.71 8.70 9.21
CA VAL A 62 5.15 7.85 10.26
C VAL A 62 5.73 8.30 11.61
N LYS A 63 4.89 8.47 12.59
CA LYS A 63 5.32 8.95 13.91
C LYS A 63 6.04 7.83 14.67
N GLU A 64 7.21 8.16 15.24
CA GLU A 64 7.97 7.22 16.06
C GLU A 64 7.10 6.64 17.19
N LYS A 65 6.36 7.49 17.90
CA LYS A 65 5.42 7.07 18.94
C LYS A 65 4.35 6.08 18.49
N THR A 66 3.94 6.16 17.22
CA THR A 66 2.96 5.21 16.64
C THR A 66 3.62 3.86 16.38
N LEU A 67 4.85 3.86 15.88
CA LEU A 67 5.66 2.65 15.71
C LEU A 67 5.95 1.96 17.05
N ASP A 68 6.32 2.73 18.08
CA ASP A 68 6.62 2.21 19.42
C ASP A 68 5.39 1.58 20.08
N LYS A 69 4.24 2.24 19.94
CA LYS A 69 3.00 1.81 20.59
C LYS A 69 2.33 0.63 19.88
N TYR A 70 2.28 0.65 18.56
CA TYR A 70 1.49 -0.31 17.78
C TYR A 70 2.35 -1.29 16.95
N GLY A 71 3.64 -1.00 16.79
CA GLY A 71 4.54 -1.74 15.93
C GLY A 71 4.31 -1.45 14.44
N SER A 72 5.31 -1.78 13.62
CA SER A 72 5.30 -1.49 12.18
C SER A 72 4.16 -2.16 11.40
N VAL A 73 3.66 -3.29 11.90
CA VAL A 73 2.54 -4.02 11.29
C VAL A 73 1.28 -3.77 12.11
N SER A 74 0.59 -2.69 11.79
CA SER A 74 -0.62 -2.24 12.47
C SER A 74 -1.48 -1.37 11.55
N SER A 75 -2.75 -1.25 11.91
CA SER A 75 -3.71 -0.36 11.26
C SER A 75 -3.21 1.09 11.26
N GLU A 76 -2.74 1.54 12.41
CA GLU A 76 -2.30 2.92 12.65
C GLU A 76 -1.10 3.28 11.77
N VAL A 77 -0.08 2.41 11.73
CA VAL A 77 1.09 2.62 10.89
C VAL A 77 0.72 2.55 9.41
N ALA A 78 -0.13 1.61 8.99
CA ALA A 78 -0.59 1.55 7.60
C ALA A 78 -1.31 2.83 7.18
N MET A 79 -2.19 3.37 8.02
CA MET A 79 -2.89 4.63 7.74
C MET A 79 -1.93 5.84 7.70
N GLU A 80 -0.98 5.94 8.63
CA GLU A 80 0.02 7.01 8.59
C GLU A 80 0.93 6.91 7.36
N MET A 81 1.31 5.70 6.93
CA MET A 81 2.04 5.48 5.68
C MET A 81 1.25 5.99 4.47
N ALA A 82 -0.04 5.64 4.37
CA ALA A 82 -0.88 6.09 3.26
C ALA A 82 -1.07 7.61 3.27
N GLN A 83 -1.32 8.21 4.42
CA GLN A 83 -1.44 9.66 4.56
C GLN A 83 -0.13 10.37 4.20
N GLY A 84 1.02 9.81 4.59
CA GLY A 84 2.33 10.32 4.23
C GLY A 84 2.55 10.35 2.72
N GLY A 85 2.13 9.32 2.00
CA GLY A 85 2.21 9.28 0.55
C GLY A 85 1.48 10.43 -0.17
N LEU A 86 0.41 10.97 0.44
CA LEU A 86 -0.29 12.15 -0.10
C LEU A 86 0.47 13.46 0.13
N LYS A 87 1.18 13.58 1.25
CA LYS A 87 1.74 14.87 1.70
C LYS A 87 2.91 15.37 0.85
N PHE A 88 3.69 14.47 0.27
CA PHE A 88 4.93 14.81 -0.41
C PHE A 88 4.78 15.10 -1.90
N ASN A 89 3.57 14.93 -2.45
CA ASN A 89 3.32 15.23 -3.84
C ASN A 89 1.88 15.72 -4.05
N ASN A 90 1.72 17.00 -4.34
CA ASN A 90 0.42 17.65 -4.57
C ASN A 90 -0.34 17.12 -5.81
N GLU A 91 0.30 16.27 -6.62
CA GLU A 91 -0.35 15.66 -7.78
C GLU A 91 -1.07 14.35 -7.46
N VAL A 92 -0.91 13.82 -6.23
CA VAL A 92 -1.48 12.52 -5.83
C VAL A 92 -2.87 12.71 -5.23
N ASP A 93 -3.86 12.04 -5.82
CA ASP A 93 -5.24 12.04 -5.32
C ASP A 93 -5.49 10.90 -4.32
N VAL A 94 -4.82 9.76 -4.53
CA VAL A 94 -4.99 8.54 -3.73
C VAL A 94 -3.63 7.90 -3.44
N SER A 95 -3.36 7.61 -2.18
CA SER A 95 -2.21 6.85 -1.74
C SER A 95 -2.64 5.51 -1.18
N ILE A 96 -1.94 4.43 -1.55
CA ILE A 96 -2.15 3.10 -0.99
C ILE A 96 -0.89 2.61 -0.30
N SER A 97 -1.02 2.10 0.92
CA SER A 97 0.08 1.56 1.70
C SER A 97 -0.09 0.08 2.02
N ILE A 98 1.04 -0.62 2.18
CA ILE A 98 1.09 -2.03 2.56
C ILE A 98 2.17 -2.22 3.62
N THR A 99 1.80 -2.77 4.78
CA THR A 99 2.73 -3.23 5.80
C THR A 99 2.31 -4.60 6.32
N GLY A 100 3.26 -5.51 6.56
CA GLY A 100 2.90 -6.87 6.93
C GLY A 100 4.10 -7.77 7.23
N ILE A 101 3.78 -8.98 7.67
CA ILE A 101 4.74 -10.05 8.00
C ILE A 101 4.66 -11.11 6.92
N ALA A 102 5.58 -11.04 5.97
CA ALA A 102 5.60 -11.98 4.83
C ALA A 102 6.22 -13.35 5.17
N GLY A 103 6.91 -13.47 6.32
CA GLY A 103 7.55 -14.70 6.74
C GLY A 103 8.89 -14.99 6.04
N PRO A 104 9.50 -16.18 6.30
CA PRO A 104 9.01 -17.24 7.20
C PRO A 104 9.09 -16.88 8.68
N GLY A 105 9.97 -15.95 9.08
CA GLY A 105 10.11 -15.44 10.44
C GLY A 105 9.35 -14.14 10.68
N GLY A 106 9.53 -13.56 11.89
CA GLY A 106 8.97 -12.27 12.28
C GLY A 106 7.54 -12.31 12.80
N GLY A 107 6.89 -13.47 12.77
CA GLY A 107 5.56 -13.64 13.35
C GLY A 107 5.60 -13.82 14.87
N THR A 108 4.52 -13.40 15.53
CA THR A 108 4.26 -13.63 16.96
C THR A 108 2.87 -14.23 17.14
N LYS A 109 2.53 -14.63 18.37
CA LYS A 109 1.17 -15.13 18.69
C LYS A 109 0.07 -14.13 18.32
N PHE A 110 0.33 -12.83 18.51
CA PHE A 110 -0.65 -11.75 18.25
C PHE A 110 -0.55 -11.18 16.84
N LYS A 111 0.61 -11.31 16.21
CA LYS A 111 0.87 -10.86 14.83
C LYS A 111 1.53 -12.00 14.05
N PRO A 112 0.74 -12.97 13.56
CA PRO A 112 1.30 -14.14 12.88
C PRO A 112 1.88 -13.79 11.50
N VAL A 113 2.72 -14.68 10.96
CA VAL A 113 3.12 -14.66 9.55
C VAL A 113 1.87 -14.66 8.67
N GLY A 114 1.85 -13.84 7.64
CA GLY A 114 0.70 -13.63 6.76
C GLY A 114 -0.18 -12.45 7.14
N LEU A 115 -0.01 -11.88 8.35
CA LEU A 115 -0.72 -10.66 8.73
C LEU A 115 -0.23 -9.49 7.86
N VAL A 116 -1.17 -8.86 7.16
CA VAL A 116 -0.92 -7.69 6.31
C VAL A 116 -2.02 -6.65 6.54
N TRP A 117 -1.61 -5.40 6.70
CA TRP A 117 -2.49 -4.25 6.69
C TRP A 117 -2.30 -3.49 5.37
N ILE A 118 -3.42 -3.16 4.73
CA ILE A 118 -3.47 -2.32 3.54
C ILE A 118 -4.31 -1.11 3.89
N ALA A 119 -3.79 0.10 3.65
CA ALA A 119 -4.55 1.32 3.88
C ALA A 119 -4.63 2.16 2.61
N ILE A 120 -5.72 2.92 2.49
CA ILE A 120 -5.92 3.90 1.42
C ILE A 120 -6.22 5.25 2.05
N ALA A 121 -5.53 6.28 1.58
CA ALA A 121 -5.80 7.67 1.91
C ALA A 121 -6.22 8.43 0.64
N GLN A 122 -7.26 9.26 0.76
CA GLN A 122 -7.83 10.05 -0.33
C GLN A 122 -7.72 11.54 -0.01
N LEU A 123 -7.19 12.31 -0.95
CA LEU A 123 -7.01 13.76 -0.78
C LEU A 123 -8.37 14.48 -0.76
N LYS A 124 -9.26 14.17 -1.68
CA LYS A 124 -10.51 14.91 -1.93
C LYS A 124 -11.41 15.07 -0.71
N ASN A 125 -11.51 14.06 0.13
CA ASN A 125 -12.39 14.03 1.31
C ASN A 125 -11.61 13.87 2.63
N ASN A 126 -10.29 13.98 2.57
CA ASN A 126 -9.38 13.74 3.69
C ASN A 126 -9.69 12.42 4.44
N HIS A 127 -10.06 11.40 3.69
CA HIS A 127 -10.48 10.11 4.24
C HIS A 127 -9.33 9.11 4.20
N VAL A 128 -9.16 8.37 5.29
CA VAL A 128 -8.21 7.27 5.38
C VAL A 128 -8.90 6.07 6.03
N PHE A 129 -8.65 4.90 5.49
CA PHE A 129 -9.09 3.63 6.10
C PHE A 129 -8.03 2.56 5.90
N SER A 130 -8.09 1.52 6.72
CA SER A 130 -7.25 0.34 6.59
C SER A 130 -8.07 -0.93 6.62
N LYS A 131 -7.51 -1.98 6.04
CA LYS A 131 -8.10 -3.32 6.06
C LYS A 131 -7.04 -4.35 6.46
N LYS A 132 -7.43 -5.24 7.37
CA LYS A 132 -6.62 -6.36 7.85
C LYS A 132 -6.82 -7.57 6.96
N TYR A 133 -5.72 -8.25 6.65
CA TYR A 133 -5.71 -9.53 5.95
C TYR A 133 -4.82 -10.51 6.71
N LEU A 134 -5.16 -11.78 6.59
CA LEU A 134 -4.33 -12.90 7.02
C LEU A 134 -4.19 -13.86 5.84
N PHE A 135 -3.01 -13.84 5.22
CA PHE A 135 -2.72 -14.68 4.06
C PHE A 135 -1.92 -15.92 4.46
N ASP A 136 -2.19 -17.02 3.77
CA ASP A 136 -1.46 -18.26 3.93
C ASP A 136 -0.41 -18.47 2.85
N GLY A 137 0.53 -19.36 3.11
CA GLY A 137 1.52 -19.83 2.14
C GLY A 137 2.91 -19.26 2.33
N SER A 138 3.73 -19.37 1.29
CA SER A 138 5.12 -18.90 1.29
C SER A 138 5.21 -17.36 1.32
N ARG A 139 6.38 -16.85 1.69
CA ARG A 139 6.70 -15.42 1.61
C ARG A 139 6.28 -14.80 0.27
N ASN A 140 6.56 -15.47 -0.84
CA ASN A 140 6.20 -14.98 -2.16
C ASN A 140 4.69 -14.98 -2.38
N ASN A 141 3.96 -15.99 -1.88
CA ASN A 141 2.52 -16.06 -1.97
C ASN A 141 1.86 -14.93 -1.18
N ILE A 142 2.29 -14.69 0.06
CA ILE A 142 1.78 -13.62 0.91
C ILE A 142 1.98 -12.25 0.24
N ARG A 143 3.16 -11.98 -0.30
CA ARG A 143 3.45 -10.73 -1.03
C ARG A 143 2.57 -10.56 -2.27
N LYS A 144 2.40 -11.62 -3.06
CA LYS A 144 1.52 -11.60 -4.26
C LYS A 144 0.06 -11.39 -3.88
N SER A 145 -0.41 -12.03 -2.81
CA SER A 145 -1.77 -11.86 -2.30
C SER A 145 -2.02 -10.43 -1.83
N ALA A 146 -1.07 -9.84 -1.10
CA ALA A 146 -1.15 -8.45 -0.68
C ALA A 146 -1.26 -7.48 -1.88
N VAL A 147 -0.49 -7.71 -2.94
CA VAL A 147 -0.60 -6.92 -4.18
C VAL A 147 -1.96 -7.11 -4.86
N THR A 148 -2.44 -8.34 -4.94
CA THR A 148 -3.75 -8.64 -5.56
C THR A 148 -4.88 -7.93 -4.82
N GLU A 149 -4.91 -8.01 -3.49
CA GLU A 149 -5.93 -7.35 -2.67
C GLU A 149 -5.82 -5.82 -2.73
N SER A 150 -4.61 -5.27 -2.82
CA SER A 150 -4.40 -3.84 -3.01
C SER A 150 -5.03 -3.35 -4.32
N ILE A 151 -4.83 -4.08 -5.42
CA ILE A 151 -5.45 -3.77 -6.71
C ILE A 151 -6.97 -3.86 -6.63
N GLN A 152 -7.52 -4.88 -5.94
CA GLN A 152 -8.96 -5.03 -5.75
C GLN A 152 -9.56 -3.88 -4.92
N LEU A 153 -8.87 -3.43 -3.87
CA LEU A 153 -9.31 -2.28 -3.08
C LEU A 153 -9.33 -1.00 -3.90
N LEU A 154 -8.31 -0.74 -4.73
CA LEU A 154 -8.28 0.41 -5.63
C LEU A 154 -9.40 0.34 -6.67
N ILE A 155 -9.71 -0.84 -7.23
CA ILE A 155 -10.83 -1.00 -8.17
C ILE A 155 -12.17 -0.67 -7.50
N LYS A 156 -12.39 -1.15 -6.27
CA LYS A 156 -13.62 -0.84 -5.51
C LYS A 156 -13.76 0.66 -5.23
N LEU A 157 -12.64 1.33 -4.99
CA LEU A 157 -12.61 2.76 -4.74
C LEU A 157 -13.02 3.59 -5.98
N VAL A 158 -12.63 3.13 -7.17
CA VAL A 158 -12.86 3.87 -8.42
C VAL A 158 -14.08 3.40 -9.22
N ASN A 159 -14.84 2.45 -8.71
CA ASN A 159 -16.14 2.05 -9.27
C ASN A 159 -17.23 2.98 -8.79
#